data_4112e69c5911af2fa71af4252f016d64
#
_entry.id   4112e69c5911af2fa71af4252f016d64
#
_cell.length_a   1.000
_cell.length_b   1.000
_cell.length_c   1.000
_cell.angle_alpha   90.00
_cell.angle_beta   90.00
_cell.angle_gamma   90.00
#
_symmetry.space_group_name_H-M   'P 1'
#
loop_
_entity.id
_entity.type
_entity.pdbx_description
1 polymer ?
#
loop_
_entity_poly.entity_id
_entity_poly.type
_entity_poly.pdbx_seq_one_letter_code
_entity_poly.pdbx_strand_id
1 'polypeptide(L)'
;MDRAEISGYRWDDAELTCAHDYLLPALLEEMSRLRDSCATSGGEAKVFELGCGNGSIANALAQSGWAVTGVDPSVEGIAQAKARYPALELHEGSAYDDLASAYGRFPVVTSLEVVEHVYFPRRYAATLFDLVEPGGTAIVSTPYHGYWKNLAMALSGKLDAHFTALWDHGHIKFWSIRTLGELLREAGFVDLRYKRVGRIPALAKSMIAIARKP
;
A
#
# COMPACT_ATOMS: atom_id res chain seq x y z
N MET A 1 -6.18 -15.21 18.08
CA MET A 1 -6.86 -14.39 17.07
C MET A 1 -6.64 -15.10 15.75
N ASP A 2 -7.70 -15.51 15.11
CA ASP A 2 -7.59 -16.23 13.84
C ASP A 2 -7.06 -15.24 12.77
N ARG A 3 -5.99 -15.61 12.05
CA ARG A 3 -5.37 -14.73 11.02
C ARG A 3 -6.36 -14.35 9.91
N ALA A 4 -7.35 -15.19 9.66
CA ALA A 4 -8.41 -14.95 8.67
C ALA A 4 -9.30 -13.73 8.98
N GLU A 5 -9.34 -13.27 10.24
CA GLU A 5 -10.20 -12.15 10.66
C GLU A 5 -9.53 -10.78 10.55
N ILE A 6 -8.22 -10.71 10.22
CA ILE A 6 -7.46 -9.46 10.30
C ILE A 6 -7.68 -8.57 9.07
N SER A 7 -7.91 -9.11 7.87
CA SER A 7 -8.07 -8.29 6.68
C SER A 7 -9.50 -7.82 6.44
N GLY A 8 -10.50 -8.62 6.82
CA GLY A 8 -11.94 -8.31 6.67
C GLY A 8 -12.41 -7.90 5.27
N TYR A 9 -11.50 -7.68 4.36
CA TYR A 9 -11.80 -7.36 2.98
C TYR A 9 -12.10 -8.66 2.23
N ARG A 10 -13.31 -8.72 1.66
CA ARG A 10 -13.71 -9.85 0.81
C ARG A 10 -13.42 -9.49 -0.63
N TRP A 11 -12.76 -10.39 -1.32
CA TRP A 11 -12.42 -10.28 -2.72
C TRP A 11 -13.42 -11.09 -3.54
N ASP A 12 -14.19 -10.45 -4.42
CA ASP A 12 -15.13 -11.14 -5.30
C ASP A 12 -14.39 -11.88 -6.42
N ASP A 13 -13.26 -11.32 -6.86
CA ASP A 13 -12.39 -11.88 -7.90
C ASP A 13 -10.95 -11.34 -7.78
N ALA A 14 -10.08 -11.71 -8.71
CA ALA A 14 -8.70 -11.24 -8.80
C ALA A 14 -8.52 -10.02 -9.72
N GLU A 15 -9.58 -9.27 -9.99
CA GLU A 15 -9.52 -8.08 -10.84
C GLU A 15 -9.21 -6.80 -10.03
N LEU A 16 -8.89 -5.73 -10.75
CA LEU A 16 -8.65 -4.42 -10.16
C LEU A 16 -9.96 -3.83 -9.59
N THR A 17 -9.88 -3.26 -8.40
CA THR A 17 -11.02 -2.55 -7.80
C THR A 17 -11.12 -1.11 -8.31
N CYS A 18 -12.25 -0.45 -8.10
CA CYS A 18 -12.47 0.94 -8.51
C CYS A 18 -11.47 1.96 -7.90
N ALA A 19 -10.79 1.62 -6.82
CA ALA A 19 -9.71 2.43 -6.25
C ALA A 19 -8.46 2.40 -7.15
N HIS A 20 -8.22 1.30 -7.83
CA HIS A 20 -7.06 1.14 -8.71
C HIS A 20 -7.13 2.01 -9.97
N ASP A 21 -8.31 2.37 -10.47
CA ASP A 21 -8.47 3.24 -11.65
C ASP A 21 -7.71 4.57 -11.53
N TYR A 22 -7.62 5.14 -10.33
CA TYR A 22 -6.95 6.42 -10.09
C TYR A 22 -5.61 6.28 -9.35
N LEU A 23 -5.36 5.15 -8.68
CA LEU A 23 -4.09 4.87 -7.99
C LEU A 23 -3.05 4.32 -8.95
N LEU A 24 -3.42 3.34 -9.78
CA LEU A 24 -2.51 2.57 -10.62
C LEU A 24 -1.72 3.44 -11.61
N PRO A 25 -2.30 4.41 -12.34
CA PRO A 25 -1.52 5.25 -13.25
C PRO A 25 -0.40 6.03 -12.54
N ALA A 26 -0.70 6.59 -11.35
CA ALA A 26 0.26 7.36 -10.57
C ALA A 26 1.33 6.47 -9.92
N LEU A 27 0.97 5.25 -9.54
CA LEU A 27 1.89 4.22 -9.06
C LEU A 27 2.84 3.80 -10.18
N LEU A 28 2.33 3.38 -11.35
CA LEU A 28 3.14 2.90 -12.46
C LEU A 28 4.11 3.96 -13.00
N GLU A 29 3.70 5.24 -13.00
CA GLU A 29 4.60 6.35 -13.33
C GLU A 29 5.81 6.41 -12.37
N GLU A 30 5.58 6.28 -11.06
CA GLU A 30 6.66 6.29 -10.06
C GLU A 30 7.51 5.02 -10.14
N MET A 31 6.87 3.86 -10.31
CA MET A 31 7.55 2.56 -10.47
C MET A 31 8.44 2.53 -11.71
N SER A 32 8.02 3.14 -12.82
CA SER A 32 8.86 3.25 -14.02
C SER A 32 10.14 4.07 -13.75
N ARG A 33 10.03 5.20 -13.06
CA ARG A 33 11.18 6.03 -12.67
C ARG A 33 12.16 5.27 -11.76
N LEU A 34 11.62 4.53 -10.78
CA LEU A 34 12.44 3.74 -9.86
C LEU A 34 13.13 2.57 -10.58
N ARG A 35 12.45 1.91 -11.50
CA ARG A 35 13.02 0.83 -12.31
C ARG A 35 14.20 1.33 -13.15
N ASP A 36 14.04 2.47 -13.81
CA ASP A 36 15.11 3.07 -14.61
C ASP A 36 16.31 3.44 -13.73
N SER A 37 16.09 3.88 -12.49
CA SER A 37 17.13 4.13 -11.50
C SER A 37 17.83 2.83 -11.07
N CYS A 38 17.09 1.75 -10.79
CA CYS A 38 17.66 0.44 -10.47
C CYS A 38 18.56 -0.07 -11.62
N ALA A 39 18.08 0.01 -12.86
CA ALA A 39 18.84 -0.42 -14.03
C ALA A 39 20.14 0.38 -14.20
N THR A 40 20.11 1.70 -13.96
CA THR A 40 21.29 2.56 -14.03
C THR A 40 22.33 2.25 -12.96
N SER A 41 21.91 1.80 -11.78
CA SER A 41 22.78 1.40 -10.68
C SER A 41 23.24 -0.07 -10.75
N GLY A 42 22.82 -0.82 -11.78
CA GLY A 42 23.12 -2.25 -11.93
C GLY A 42 22.33 -3.16 -10.97
N GLY A 43 21.29 -2.63 -10.34
CA GLY A 43 20.42 -3.37 -9.45
C GLY A 43 19.29 -4.11 -10.17
N GLU A 44 18.71 -5.10 -9.51
CA GLU A 44 17.56 -5.83 -10.02
C GLU A 44 16.25 -5.06 -9.74
N ALA A 45 15.33 -5.08 -10.71
CA ALA A 45 14.00 -4.49 -10.55
C ALA A 45 13.10 -5.42 -9.71
N LYS A 46 13.33 -5.44 -8.41
CA LYS A 46 12.56 -6.20 -7.41
C LYS A 46 11.65 -5.30 -6.60
N VAL A 47 10.44 -5.74 -6.33
CA VAL A 47 9.49 -5.05 -5.48
C VAL A 47 8.82 -6.02 -4.51
N PHE A 48 8.67 -5.58 -3.27
CA PHE A 48 7.83 -6.29 -2.30
C PHE A 48 6.51 -5.56 -2.14
N GLU A 49 5.39 -6.29 -2.22
CA GLU A 49 4.05 -5.73 -1.99
C GLU A 49 3.53 -6.17 -0.61
N LEU A 50 3.46 -5.22 0.31
CA LEU A 50 2.96 -5.43 1.67
C LEU A 50 1.45 -5.15 1.69
N GLY A 51 0.65 -6.21 1.75
CA GLY A 51 -0.79 -6.17 1.57
C GLY A 51 -1.18 -6.34 0.09
N CYS A 52 -0.79 -7.46 -0.53
CA CYS A 52 -0.99 -7.71 -1.96
C CYS A 52 -2.41 -8.18 -2.32
N GLY A 53 -3.26 -8.45 -1.34
CA GLY A 53 -4.67 -8.83 -1.53
C GLY A 53 -4.88 -9.97 -2.53
N ASN A 54 -5.68 -9.71 -3.56
CA ASN A 54 -5.98 -10.64 -4.65
C ASN A 54 -4.91 -10.71 -5.76
N GLY A 55 -3.77 -10.02 -5.58
CA GLY A 55 -2.65 -10.04 -6.52
C GLY A 55 -2.82 -9.19 -7.78
N SER A 56 -3.91 -8.43 -7.95
CA SER A 56 -4.16 -7.65 -9.16
C SER A 56 -3.11 -6.55 -9.38
N ILE A 57 -2.68 -5.85 -8.33
CA ILE A 57 -1.59 -4.87 -8.38
C ILE A 57 -0.26 -5.55 -8.61
N ALA A 58 0.05 -6.64 -7.88
CA ALA A 58 1.25 -7.45 -8.10
C ALA A 58 1.40 -7.84 -9.57
N ASN A 59 0.31 -8.29 -10.21
CA ASN A 59 0.29 -8.62 -11.63
C ASN A 59 0.58 -7.40 -12.52
N ALA A 60 -0.02 -6.24 -12.23
CA ALA A 60 0.25 -5.02 -12.99
C ALA A 60 1.73 -4.58 -12.88
N LEU A 61 2.32 -4.71 -11.69
CA LEU A 61 3.76 -4.45 -11.47
C LEU A 61 4.62 -5.46 -12.23
N ALA A 62 4.28 -6.74 -12.20
CA ALA A 62 5.00 -7.77 -12.95
C ALA A 62 4.95 -7.53 -14.47
N GLN A 63 3.77 -7.16 -15.01
CA GLN A 63 3.62 -6.78 -16.41
C GLN A 63 4.44 -5.54 -16.80
N SER A 64 4.72 -4.66 -15.84
CA SER A 64 5.60 -3.50 -16.04
C SER A 64 7.09 -3.80 -15.82
N GLY A 65 7.47 -5.09 -15.67
CA GLY A 65 8.86 -5.56 -15.63
C GLY A 65 9.50 -5.62 -14.25
N TRP A 66 8.69 -5.71 -13.18
CA TRP A 66 9.17 -5.94 -11.82
C TRP A 66 9.12 -7.43 -11.45
N ALA A 67 10.14 -7.93 -10.76
CA ALA A 67 10.04 -9.19 -10.02
C ALA A 67 9.32 -8.91 -8.71
N VAL A 68 8.11 -9.47 -8.56
CA VAL A 68 7.20 -9.15 -7.45
C VAL A 68 7.16 -10.30 -6.45
N THR A 69 7.39 -9.98 -5.18
CA THR A 69 7.06 -10.83 -4.03
C THR A 69 6.05 -10.08 -3.18
N GLY A 70 5.05 -10.74 -2.61
CA GLY A 70 4.05 -10.06 -1.80
C GLY A 70 3.43 -10.93 -0.72
N VAL A 71 2.90 -10.28 0.31
CA VAL A 71 2.15 -10.94 1.37
C VAL A 71 0.83 -10.22 1.66
N ASP A 72 -0.17 -11.01 2.06
CA ASP A 72 -1.45 -10.51 2.57
C ASP A 72 -1.99 -11.47 3.65
N PRO A 73 -2.65 -10.98 4.70
CA PRO A 73 -3.27 -11.84 5.70
C PRO A 73 -4.54 -12.55 5.21
N SER A 74 -5.12 -12.15 4.07
CA SER A 74 -6.32 -12.75 3.49
C SER A 74 -6.03 -14.09 2.83
N VAL A 75 -6.42 -15.18 3.48
CA VAL A 75 -6.33 -16.54 2.90
C VAL A 75 -7.07 -16.64 1.57
N GLU A 76 -8.28 -16.04 1.50
CA GLU A 76 -9.11 -16.01 0.30
C GLU A 76 -8.44 -15.20 -0.83
N GLY A 77 -7.95 -13.99 -0.52
CA GLY A 77 -7.26 -13.14 -1.49
C GLY A 77 -6.03 -13.84 -2.08
N ILE A 78 -5.20 -14.47 -1.24
CA ILE A 78 -4.02 -15.22 -1.69
C ILE A 78 -4.41 -16.46 -2.51
N ALA A 79 -5.48 -17.16 -2.13
CA ALA A 79 -5.95 -18.29 -2.93
C ALA A 79 -6.40 -17.86 -4.34
N GLN A 80 -7.14 -16.76 -4.45
CA GLN A 80 -7.54 -16.17 -5.73
C GLN A 80 -6.32 -15.71 -6.54
N ALA A 81 -5.37 -15.02 -5.88
CA ALA A 81 -4.13 -14.55 -6.51
C ALA A 81 -3.33 -15.72 -7.11
N LYS A 82 -3.13 -16.80 -6.35
CA LYS A 82 -2.41 -18.00 -6.81
C LYS A 82 -3.12 -18.71 -7.96
N ALA A 83 -4.45 -18.77 -7.92
CA ALA A 83 -5.24 -19.37 -9.00
C ALA A 83 -5.14 -18.57 -10.30
N ARG A 84 -5.15 -17.23 -10.22
CA ARG A 84 -5.19 -16.34 -11.38
C ARG A 84 -3.81 -15.99 -11.91
N TYR A 85 -2.81 -15.86 -11.01
CA TYR A 85 -1.44 -15.41 -11.30
C TYR A 85 -0.40 -16.39 -10.73
N PRO A 86 -0.38 -17.65 -11.17
CA PRO A 86 0.46 -18.71 -10.56
C PRO A 86 1.97 -18.47 -10.67
N ALA A 87 2.41 -17.55 -11.52
CA ALA A 87 3.82 -17.17 -11.67
C ALA A 87 4.30 -16.14 -10.65
N LEU A 88 3.40 -15.55 -9.85
CA LEU A 88 3.77 -14.55 -8.85
C LEU A 88 4.07 -15.21 -7.50
N GLU A 89 5.06 -14.68 -6.80
CA GLU A 89 5.45 -15.12 -5.45
C GLU A 89 4.59 -14.40 -4.39
N LEU A 90 3.34 -14.83 -4.21
CA LEU A 90 2.40 -14.27 -3.26
C LEU A 90 2.08 -15.26 -2.14
N HIS A 91 2.17 -14.80 -0.89
CA HIS A 91 2.07 -15.65 0.29
C HIS A 91 1.15 -15.06 1.36
N GLU A 92 0.62 -15.93 2.20
CA GLU A 92 -0.05 -15.50 3.42
C GLU A 92 0.97 -14.94 4.40
N GLY A 93 0.69 -13.76 4.96
CA GLY A 93 1.56 -13.11 5.92
C GLY A 93 0.97 -11.77 6.40
N SER A 94 1.44 -11.32 7.54
CA SER A 94 0.96 -10.10 8.18
C SER A 94 2.01 -9.00 8.12
N ALA A 95 1.55 -7.74 8.01
CA ALA A 95 2.40 -6.56 8.18
C ALA A 95 3.00 -6.43 9.60
N TYR A 96 2.75 -7.40 10.47
CA TYR A 96 3.34 -7.49 11.82
C TYR A 96 4.36 -8.63 11.96
N ASP A 97 4.56 -9.42 10.91
CA ASP A 97 5.53 -10.51 10.89
C ASP A 97 6.94 -9.97 10.61
N ASP A 98 7.97 -10.76 10.91
CA ASP A 98 9.37 -10.47 10.56
C ASP A 98 9.64 -10.84 9.09
N LEU A 99 9.07 -10.05 8.19
CA LEU A 99 9.11 -10.30 6.75
C LEU A 99 10.52 -10.09 6.16
N ALA A 100 11.30 -9.17 6.73
CA ALA A 100 12.67 -8.93 6.25
C ALA A 100 13.59 -10.11 6.52
N SER A 101 13.40 -10.85 7.60
CA SER A 101 14.12 -12.11 7.85
C SER A 101 13.66 -13.25 6.95
N ALA A 102 12.38 -13.27 6.56
CA ALA A 102 11.82 -14.33 5.72
C ALA A 102 12.12 -14.14 4.22
N TYR A 103 12.04 -12.91 3.71
CA TYR A 103 12.10 -12.60 2.28
C TYR A 103 13.29 -11.72 1.87
N GLY A 104 14.07 -11.21 2.84
CA GLY A 104 15.14 -10.25 2.57
C GLY A 104 14.63 -8.82 2.44
N ARG A 105 15.46 -7.95 1.85
CA ARG A 105 15.15 -6.54 1.62
C ARG A 105 15.02 -6.27 0.14
N PHE A 106 14.29 -5.19 -0.18
CA PHE A 106 13.92 -4.84 -1.55
C PHE A 106 14.26 -3.38 -1.84
N PRO A 107 14.70 -3.05 -3.07
CA PRO A 107 14.94 -1.67 -3.48
C PRO A 107 13.65 -0.85 -3.46
N VAL A 108 12.51 -1.50 -3.68
CA VAL A 108 11.19 -0.85 -3.60
C VAL A 108 10.23 -1.74 -2.80
N VAL A 109 9.48 -1.11 -1.88
CA VAL A 109 8.36 -1.75 -1.17
C VAL A 109 7.10 -0.92 -1.41
N THR A 110 6.05 -1.55 -1.91
CA THR A 110 4.72 -0.94 -2.08
C THR A 110 3.77 -1.43 -0.99
N SER A 111 2.88 -0.56 -0.53
CA SER A 111 1.79 -0.92 0.37
C SER A 111 0.60 -0.01 0.10
N LEU A 112 -0.41 -0.53 -0.61
CA LEU A 112 -1.49 0.26 -1.16
C LEU A 112 -2.80 -0.01 -0.45
N GLU A 113 -3.41 1.05 0.14
CA GLU A 113 -4.69 0.98 0.86
C GLU A 113 -4.64 -0.08 2.00
N VAL A 114 -3.54 -0.07 2.79
CA VAL A 114 -3.29 -1.00 3.91
C VAL A 114 -3.22 -0.27 5.25
N VAL A 115 -2.51 0.85 5.29
CA VAL A 115 -2.17 1.55 6.55
C VAL A 115 -3.39 2.09 7.30
N GLU A 116 -4.53 2.23 6.65
CA GLU A 116 -5.83 2.58 7.26
C GLU A 116 -6.51 1.42 8.00
N HIS A 117 -6.14 0.20 7.69
CA HIS A 117 -6.70 -1.02 8.29
C HIS A 117 -5.85 -1.55 9.46
N VAL A 118 -4.61 -1.06 9.64
CA VAL A 118 -3.70 -1.60 10.65
C VAL A 118 -4.02 -1.08 12.04
N TYR A 119 -4.13 -1.99 13.01
CA TYR A 119 -4.36 -1.64 14.41
C TYR A 119 -3.12 -0.98 15.05
N PHE A 120 -1.91 -1.51 14.76
CA PHE A 120 -0.63 -1.04 15.28
C PHE A 120 0.21 -0.36 14.17
N PRO A 121 -0.04 0.91 13.83
CA PRO A 121 0.61 1.57 12.69
C PRO A 121 2.13 1.68 12.83
N ARG A 122 2.66 1.83 14.06
CA ARG A 122 4.12 1.88 14.27
C ARG A 122 4.80 0.53 13.99
N ARG A 123 4.15 -0.60 14.32
CA ARG A 123 4.68 -1.93 13.96
C ARG A 123 4.67 -2.14 12.45
N TYR A 124 3.57 -1.79 11.80
CA TYR A 124 3.49 -1.78 10.33
C TYR A 124 4.62 -0.93 9.71
N ALA A 125 4.82 0.30 10.19
CA ALA A 125 5.85 1.18 9.64
C ALA A 125 7.28 0.67 9.91
N ALA A 126 7.51 -0.02 11.03
CA ALA A 126 8.78 -0.69 11.31
C ALA A 126 9.02 -1.86 10.33
N THR A 127 8.03 -2.73 10.13
CA THR A 127 8.11 -3.83 9.14
C THR A 127 8.37 -3.28 7.73
N LEU A 128 7.64 -2.23 7.33
CA LEU A 128 7.85 -1.56 6.05
C LEU A 128 9.30 -1.03 5.92
N PHE A 129 9.82 -0.40 6.98
CA PHE A 129 11.19 0.12 6.99
C PHE A 129 12.23 -1.00 6.90
N ASP A 130 12.03 -2.10 7.62
CA ASP A 130 12.96 -3.23 7.62
C ASP A 130 13.03 -3.93 6.26
N LEU A 131 11.90 -4.01 5.56
CA LEU A 131 11.81 -4.57 4.20
C LEU A 131 12.53 -3.74 3.12
N VAL A 132 12.64 -2.42 3.32
CA VAL A 132 13.33 -1.54 2.35
C VAL A 132 14.84 -1.65 2.52
N GLU A 133 15.60 -1.77 1.43
CA GLU A 133 17.07 -1.68 1.42
C GLU A 133 17.54 -0.27 1.80
N PRO A 134 18.77 -0.12 2.37
CA PRO A 134 19.41 1.19 2.47
C PRO A 134 19.44 1.91 1.11
N GLY A 135 19.01 3.16 1.05
CA GLY A 135 18.85 3.91 -0.19
C GLY A 135 17.56 3.62 -0.97
N GLY A 136 16.84 2.56 -0.62
CA GLY A 136 15.59 2.14 -1.28
C GLY A 136 14.39 3.02 -0.96
N THR A 137 13.24 2.70 -1.56
CA THR A 137 12.03 3.51 -1.53
C THR A 137 10.80 2.71 -1.07
N ALA A 138 10.04 3.28 -0.14
CA ALA A 138 8.69 2.83 0.20
C ALA A 138 7.65 3.69 -0.53
N ILE A 139 6.59 3.05 -1.05
CA ILE A 139 5.41 3.70 -1.64
C ILE A 139 4.19 3.24 -0.87
N VAL A 140 3.53 4.16 -0.18
CA VAL A 140 2.36 3.87 0.67
C VAL A 140 1.17 4.68 0.18
N SER A 141 0.04 4.03 -0.10
CA SER A 141 -1.21 4.74 -0.35
C SER A 141 -2.22 4.56 0.76
N THR A 142 -3.13 5.52 0.87
CA THR A 142 -4.27 5.48 1.81
C THR A 142 -5.32 6.51 1.39
N PRO A 143 -6.60 6.37 1.75
CA PRO A 143 -7.59 7.42 1.58
C PRO A 143 -7.12 8.75 2.19
N TYR A 144 -7.26 9.83 1.43
CA TYR A 144 -6.80 11.15 1.85
C TYR A 144 -7.83 11.83 2.77
N HIS A 145 -7.41 12.18 3.97
CA HIS A 145 -8.20 12.90 4.97
C HIS A 145 -7.62 14.31 5.24
N GLY A 146 -7.62 15.14 4.19
CA GLY A 146 -7.20 16.53 4.30
C GLY A 146 -8.32 17.44 4.84
N TYR A 147 -7.94 18.59 5.42
CA TYR A 147 -8.85 19.54 6.05
C TYR A 147 -10.05 19.92 5.16
N TRP A 148 -9.77 20.36 3.93
CA TRP A 148 -10.84 20.83 3.02
C TRP A 148 -11.78 19.71 2.57
N LYS A 149 -11.29 18.50 2.37
CA LYS A 149 -12.13 17.34 2.06
C LYS A 149 -13.04 17.02 3.24
N ASN A 150 -12.50 16.94 4.46
CA ASN A 150 -13.28 16.64 5.65
C ASN A 150 -14.32 17.72 5.93
N LEU A 151 -13.97 19.00 5.77
CA LEU A 151 -14.91 20.11 5.91
C LEU A 151 -16.04 20.02 4.87
N ALA A 152 -15.73 19.74 3.61
CA ALA A 152 -16.75 19.57 2.56
C ALA A 152 -17.69 18.39 2.85
N MET A 153 -17.14 17.27 3.35
CA MET A 153 -17.97 16.12 3.76
C MET A 153 -18.87 16.45 4.95
N ALA A 154 -18.36 17.17 5.95
CA ALA A 154 -19.14 17.62 7.11
C ALA A 154 -20.29 18.54 6.69
N LEU A 155 -20.00 19.57 5.89
CA LEU A 155 -21.00 20.54 5.41
C LEU A 155 -22.05 19.91 4.49
N SER A 156 -21.70 18.85 3.74
CA SER A 156 -22.62 18.15 2.85
C SER A 156 -23.37 16.98 3.50
N GLY A 157 -23.15 16.70 4.80
CA GLY A 157 -23.76 15.58 5.51
C GLY A 157 -23.31 14.19 5.04
N LYS A 158 -22.13 14.09 4.37
CA LYS A 158 -21.65 12.84 3.78
C LYS A 158 -20.68 12.03 4.65
N LEU A 159 -20.52 12.41 5.93
CA LEU A 159 -19.58 11.72 6.82
C LEU A 159 -19.98 10.27 7.05
N ASP A 160 -21.25 9.99 7.36
CA ASP A 160 -21.72 8.62 7.63
C ASP A 160 -21.53 7.69 6.43
N ALA A 161 -21.86 8.18 5.22
CA ALA A 161 -21.64 7.42 3.99
C ALA A 161 -20.15 7.20 3.66
N HIS A 162 -19.28 8.05 4.18
CA HIS A 162 -17.83 7.96 3.94
C HIS A 162 -17.13 7.06 4.96
N PHE A 163 -17.49 7.14 6.24
CA PHE A 163 -16.84 6.37 7.30
C PHE A 163 -17.36 4.95 7.42
N THR A 164 -18.53 4.64 6.85
CA THR A 164 -19.08 3.29 6.76
C THR A 164 -18.97 2.49 8.08
N ALA A 165 -19.52 3.03 9.18
CA ALA A 165 -19.34 2.52 10.53
C ALA A 165 -19.77 1.05 10.73
N LEU A 166 -20.64 0.52 9.86
CA LEU A 166 -21.08 -0.88 9.90
C LEU A 166 -20.25 -1.83 9.04
N TRP A 167 -19.17 -1.34 8.42
CA TRP A 167 -18.28 -2.18 7.65
C TRP A 167 -17.27 -2.87 8.57
N ASP A 168 -17.51 -4.15 8.85
CA ASP A 168 -16.61 -4.97 9.65
C ASP A 168 -15.21 -4.97 9.03
N HIS A 169 -14.18 -4.76 9.87
CA HIS A 169 -12.77 -4.63 9.45
C HIS A 169 -12.48 -3.47 8.47
N GLY A 170 -13.38 -2.51 8.36
CA GLY A 170 -13.20 -1.32 7.54
C GLY A 170 -12.06 -0.42 7.98
N HIS A 171 -12.07 0.83 7.52
CA HIS A 171 -11.02 1.80 7.85
C HIS A 171 -11.09 2.20 9.33
N ILE A 172 -10.02 1.92 10.07
CA ILE A 172 -9.89 2.28 11.50
C ILE A 172 -8.93 3.45 11.75
N LYS A 173 -8.16 3.85 10.73
CA LYS A 173 -7.27 5.01 10.77
C LYS A 173 -7.55 5.96 9.60
N PHE A 174 -7.47 7.26 9.87
CA PHE A 174 -7.77 8.31 8.92
C PHE A 174 -6.56 9.23 8.78
N TRP A 175 -5.89 9.15 7.63
CA TRP A 175 -4.57 9.73 7.43
C TRP A 175 -4.63 11.06 6.66
N SER A 176 -3.93 12.06 7.18
CA SER A 176 -3.53 13.26 6.44
C SER A 176 -2.06 13.15 6.03
N ILE A 177 -1.62 14.04 5.13
CA ILE A 177 -0.18 14.13 4.77
C ILE A 177 0.69 14.32 6.04
N ARG A 178 0.22 15.12 7.02
CA ARG A 178 0.95 15.37 8.24
C ARG A 178 1.09 14.11 9.08
N THR A 179 -0.01 13.42 9.37
CA THR A 179 0.01 12.28 10.30
C THR A 179 0.66 11.03 9.69
N LEU A 180 0.49 10.77 8.38
CA LEU A 180 1.22 9.71 7.70
C LEU A 180 2.72 10.05 7.63
N GLY A 181 3.06 11.33 7.38
CA GLY A 181 4.45 11.78 7.37
C GLY A 181 5.13 11.67 8.73
N GLU A 182 4.42 11.94 9.83
CA GLU A 182 4.91 11.71 11.19
C GLU A 182 5.22 10.22 11.42
N LEU A 183 4.28 9.32 11.06
CA LEU A 183 4.47 7.87 11.17
C LEU A 183 5.71 7.37 10.42
N LEU A 184 5.86 7.78 9.16
CA LEU A 184 6.98 7.32 8.32
C LEU A 184 8.33 7.88 8.81
N ARG A 185 8.38 9.15 9.29
CA ARG A 185 9.61 9.72 9.89
C ARG A 185 9.96 9.06 11.21
N GLU A 186 8.99 8.75 12.07
CA GLU A 186 9.22 7.99 13.30
C GLU A 186 9.85 6.62 13.00
N ALA A 187 9.50 5.98 11.89
CA ALA A 187 10.11 4.72 11.46
C ALA A 187 11.52 4.89 10.86
N GLY A 188 11.97 6.12 10.56
CA GLY A 188 13.30 6.41 10.03
C GLY A 188 13.35 6.83 8.57
N PHE A 189 12.24 6.90 7.87
CA PHE A 189 12.19 7.36 6.48
C PHE A 189 12.46 8.86 6.34
N VAL A 190 13.10 9.21 5.23
CA VAL A 190 13.46 10.60 4.85
C VAL A 190 12.93 10.94 3.45
N ASP A 191 13.08 12.18 3.01
CA ASP A 191 12.77 12.66 1.65
C ASP A 191 11.32 12.36 1.20
N LEU A 192 10.36 12.55 2.11
CA LEU A 192 8.95 12.24 1.86
C LEU A 192 8.35 13.17 0.79
N ARG A 193 7.78 12.56 -0.24
CA ARG A 193 7.00 13.23 -1.29
C ARG A 193 5.58 12.67 -1.31
N TYR A 194 4.61 13.46 -1.78
CA TYR A 194 3.21 13.07 -1.81
C TYR A 194 2.56 13.38 -3.16
N LYS A 195 1.79 12.43 -3.69
CA LYS A 195 0.86 12.62 -4.80
C LYS A 195 -0.56 12.48 -4.28
N ARG A 196 -1.46 13.35 -4.68
CA ARG A 196 -2.90 13.27 -4.37
C ARG A 196 -3.66 12.92 -5.64
N VAL A 197 -4.48 11.88 -5.59
CA VAL A 197 -5.08 11.25 -6.76
C VAL A 197 -6.61 11.13 -6.66
N GLY A 198 -7.26 10.89 -7.79
CA GLY A 198 -8.68 10.60 -7.89
C GLY A 198 -9.61 11.80 -8.03
N ARG A 199 -9.15 13.04 -7.72
CA ARG A 199 -9.86 14.31 -7.89
C ARG A 199 -8.87 15.47 -7.85
N ILE A 200 -9.39 16.72 -7.83
CA ILE A 200 -8.54 17.89 -7.58
C ILE A 200 -7.83 17.75 -6.22
N PRO A 201 -6.61 18.28 -6.07
CA PRO A 201 -5.77 18.01 -4.90
C PRO A 201 -6.41 18.28 -3.54
N ALA A 202 -7.22 19.33 -3.40
CA ALA A 202 -7.89 19.65 -2.13
C ALA A 202 -8.96 18.61 -1.73
N LEU A 203 -9.57 17.92 -2.70
CA LEU A 203 -10.64 16.95 -2.54
C LEU A 203 -10.25 15.54 -3.01
N ALA A 204 -8.96 15.23 -3.06
CA ALA A 204 -8.44 13.96 -3.54
C ALA A 204 -9.10 12.76 -2.83
N LYS A 205 -9.25 11.65 -3.56
CA LYS A 205 -9.77 10.41 -2.98
C LYS A 205 -8.71 9.76 -2.10
N SER A 206 -7.51 9.56 -2.65
CA SER A 206 -6.37 8.96 -1.95
C SER A 206 -5.11 9.81 -2.09
N MET A 207 -4.13 9.53 -1.26
CA MET A 207 -2.77 10.05 -1.38
C MET A 207 -1.77 8.90 -1.44
N ILE A 208 -0.68 9.14 -2.17
CA ILE A 208 0.47 8.26 -2.27
C ILE A 208 1.64 8.97 -1.61
N ALA A 209 2.20 8.39 -0.57
CA ALA A 209 3.45 8.81 0.04
C ALA A 209 4.60 8.01 -0.56
N ILE A 210 5.68 8.70 -0.95
CA ILE A 210 6.91 8.11 -1.46
C ILE A 210 8.00 8.54 -0.48
N ALA A 211 8.66 7.59 0.16
CA ALA A 211 9.60 7.82 1.25
C ALA A 211 10.89 7.03 1.03
N ARG A 212 12.04 7.64 1.26
CA ARG A 212 13.35 6.98 1.09
C ARG A 212 13.86 6.47 2.44
N LYS A 213 14.44 5.28 2.44
CA LYS A 213 15.29 4.81 3.55
C LYS A 213 16.70 5.38 3.37
N PRO A 214 17.33 5.96 4.42
CA PRO A 214 18.69 6.47 4.36
C PRO A 214 19.69 5.41 3.95
#